data_2e6689ec2052a55ed733b7af858f4e86
#
_entry.id   2e6689ec2052a55ed733b7af858f4e86
#
_cell.length_a   1.000
_cell.length_b   1.000
_cell.length_c   1.000
_cell.angle_alpha   90.00
_cell.angle_beta   90.00
_cell.angle_gamma   90.00
#
_symmetry.space_group_name_H-M   'P 1'
#
loop_
_entity.id
_entity.type
_entity.pdbx_description
1 polymer ?
#
loop_
_entity_poly.entity_id
_entity_poly.type
_entity_poly.pdbx_seq_one_letter_code
_entity_poly.pdbx_strand_id
1 'polypeptide(L)'
;MSLHPVDLAIIGAYLFLMAMAGFVVRNRATRKVDSYFLADRNVPWWMLGLSGCSSYIDIGGTMSMIGLLFYLGLKSLWATHIFWGWFMISFYMAFQAKYIRRSGVMTFAEWNETRFGRTPEAEAARLASSIFLLVLMICNLMFISVGTGKFAEEFLPLPRWEATLIVLAVVGLYVTLGGFFGVILTDVFQTILIAVGALIMVFMVFTKPALTTFLHKDPGWSSLAPAWRLWPGFTGETAAAYQHFGLFGPILAAGFFWMVFRLLAGPNVWDFQFFLTLRTPRDAQLAAGMWTVGYNLRWILGCAFLVLGIFYLGAQAGFDAEKIMPLVLKKMPVGLQGLFMAVLLAALMSTISAMINVTSSVVTNDFIKRYAKRPFTQRQLVRLGQAASVVAVLIGFVFSLTFSNIVTAWETMVFVVVTVILVPATLRWHFWRFGARAFVWSMGVSAGLIALRLVLFGKLHAAASLATDMGLSLAATIAAAALTRPADMEVLVKFYSKVRPFGFWGPVRRECERRGLVPANDKMPRIDMLNGLVTAAFQFTLAVLPFYLFLREWEQLGIWAGAAAVLTFVLYFTWYKKLPAKDEV
;
A
#
# COMPACT_ATOMS: atom_id res chain seq x y z
N MET A 1 -27.37 -19.03 -3.84
CA MET A 1 -28.37 -18.34 -2.98
C MET A 1 -28.35 -16.88 -3.38
N SER A 2 -29.48 -16.33 -3.84
CA SER A 2 -29.62 -14.91 -4.12
C SER A 2 -29.64 -14.13 -2.80
N LEU A 3 -28.99 -12.95 -2.77
CA LEU A 3 -29.07 -12.03 -1.65
C LEU A 3 -30.54 -11.64 -1.38
N HIS A 4 -30.87 -11.44 -0.10
CA HIS A 4 -32.20 -10.99 0.26
C HIS A 4 -32.44 -9.54 -0.24
N PRO A 5 -33.67 -9.14 -0.62
CA PRO A 5 -33.95 -7.79 -1.10
C PRO A 5 -33.47 -6.66 -0.16
N VAL A 6 -33.54 -6.86 1.15
CA VAL A 6 -33.01 -5.91 2.13
C VAL A 6 -31.51 -5.71 2.00
N ASP A 7 -30.75 -6.80 1.80
CA ASP A 7 -29.29 -6.72 1.62
C ASP A 7 -28.94 -6.00 0.32
N LEU A 8 -29.67 -6.28 -0.78
CA LEU A 8 -29.53 -5.57 -2.04
C LEU A 8 -29.86 -4.08 -1.92
N ALA A 9 -30.89 -3.73 -1.14
CA ALA A 9 -31.26 -2.34 -0.88
C ALA A 9 -30.15 -1.58 -0.11
N ILE A 10 -29.51 -2.21 0.88
CA ILE A 10 -28.39 -1.63 1.64
C ILE A 10 -27.19 -1.40 0.71
N ILE A 11 -26.83 -2.39 -0.12
CA ILE A 11 -25.73 -2.28 -1.09
C ILE A 11 -26.05 -1.17 -2.11
N GLY A 12 -27.25 -1.16 -2.66
CA GLY A 12 -27.70 -0.15 -3.62
C GLY A 12 -27.69 1.27 -3.04
N ALA A 13 -28.18 1.45 -1.81
CA ALA A 13 -28.10 2.72 -1.09
C ALA A 13 -26.65 3.19 -0.89
N TYR A 14 -25.76 2.29 -0.48
CA TYR A 14 -24.33 2.59 -0.36
C TYR A 14 -23.73 3.05 -1.70
N LEU A 15 -23.91 2.30 -2.77
CA LEU A 15 -23.39 2.64 -4.10
C LEU A 15 -23.95 3.96 -4.62
N PHE A 16 -25.24 4.22 -4.40
CA PHE A 16 -25.88 5.49 -4.74
C PHE A 16 -25.25 6.67 -3.97
N LEU A 17 -25.05 6.54 -2.66
CA LEU A 17 -24.40 7.57 -1.84
C LEU A 17 -22.98 7.86 -2.34
N MET A 18 -22.21 6.85 -2.71
CA MET A 18 -20.85 7.02 -3.26
C MET A 18 -20.88 7.77 -4.60
N ALA A 19 -21.78 7.41 -5.50
CA ALA A 19 -21.96 8.12 -6.77
C ALA A 19 -22.33 9.59 -6.54
N MET A 20 -23.26 9.85 -5.63
CA MET A 20 -23.70 11.22 -5.27
C MET A 20 -22.56 12.05 -4.67
N ALA A 21 -21.68 11.48 -3.85
CA ALA A 21 -20.52 12.18 -3.32
C ALA A 21 -19.64 12.75 -4.45
N GLY A 22 -19.41 11.99 -5.52
CA GLY A 22 -18.68 12.46 -6.70
C GLY A 22 -19.37 13.66 -7.38
N PHE A 23 -20.69 13.63 -7.50
CA PHE A 23 -21.46 14.75 -8.08
C PHE A 23 -21.40 16.02 -7.21
N VAL A 24 -21.51 15.88 -5.89
CA VAL A 24 -21.48 17.04 -4.95
C VAL A 24 -20.19 17.82 -5.06
N VAL A 25 -19.05 17.17 -5.18
CA VAL A 25 -17.75 17.84 -5.23
C VAL A 25 -17.30 18.20 -6.64
N ARG A 26 -18.00 17.75 -7.69
CA ARG A 26 -17.63 17.91 -9.11
C ARG A 26 -17.21 19.32 -9.48
N ASN A 27 -18.04 20.31 -9.15
CA ASN A 27 -17.81 21.71 -9.50
C ASN A 27 -16.53 22.27 -8.88
N ARG A 28 -16.16 21.81 -7.69
CA ARG A 28 -14.91 22.19 -7.04
C ARG A 28 -13.72 21.44 -7.65
N ALA A 29 -13.83 20.16 -7.84
CA ALA A 29 -12.79 19.32 -8.37
C ALA A 29 -12.35 19.74 -9.79
N THR A 30 -13.30 20.08 -10.66
CA THR A 30 -13.01 20.35 -12.09
C THR A 30 -12.55 21.77 -12.39
N ARG A 31 -12.30 22.64 -11.40
CA ARG A 31 -11.88 24.02 -11.60
C ARG A 31 -10.50 24.14 -12.26
N LYS A 32 -9.52 23.39 -11.77
CA LYS A 32 -8.14 23.36 -12.28
C LYS A 32 -7.46 22.02 -11.96
N VAL A 33 -6.30 21.79 -12.56
CA VAL A 33 -5.53 20.54 -12.44
C VAL A 33 -5.16 20.24 -10.98
N ASP A 34 -4.68 21.25 -10.23
CA ASP A 34 -4.35 21.09 -8.81
C ASP A 34 -5.58 20.72 -7.97
N SER A 35 -6.76 21.29 -8.28
CA SER A 35 -8.00 20.89 -7.61
C SER A 35 -8.36 19.45 -7.91
N TYR A 36 -8.20 19.02 -9.17
CA TYR A 36 -8.60 17.70 -9.61
C TYR A 36 -7.69 16.58 -9.05
N PHE A 37 -6.37 16.79 -9.07
CA PHE A 37 -5.41 15.75 -8.67
C PHE A 37 -4.89 15.87 -7.24
N LEU A 38 -4.89 17.07 -6.65
CA LEU A 38 -4.29 17.34 -5.33
C LEU A 38 -5.22 18.05 -4.35
N ALA A 39 -6.52 18.16 -4.66
CA ALA A 39 -7.51 18.81 -3.80
C ALA A 39 -7.04 20.19 -3.28
N ASP A 40 -6.46 21.02 -4.17
CA ASP A 40 -5.88 22.35 -3.89
C ASP A 40 -4.74 22.36 -2.85
N ARG A 41 -4.16 21.19 -2.50
CA ARG A 41 -3.15 21.00 -1.43
C ARG A 41 -3.60 21.57 -0.08
N ASN A 42 -4.88 21.44 0.22
CA ASN A 42 -5.50 22.02 1.40
C ASN A 42 -6.38 21.02 2.15
N VAL A 43 -5.97 19.76 2.16
CA VAL A 43 -6.66 18.67 2.87
C VAL A 43 -6.28 18.70 4.34
N PRO A 44 -7.25 18.66 5.28
CA PRO A 44 -6.96 18.47 6.70
C PRO A 44 -6.30 17.09 6.94
N TRP A 45 -5.31 17.05 7.83
CA TRP A 45 -4.53 15.84 8.10
C TRP A 45 -5.39 14.64 8.53
N TRP A 46 -6.46 14.88 9.31
CA TRP A 46 -7.35 13.81 9.77
C TRP A 46 -8.18 13.19 8.65
N MET A 47 -8.64 13.98 7.67
CA MET A 47 -9.35 13.45 6.51
C MET A 47 -8.45 12.56 5.67
N LEU A 48 -7.22 13.00 5.42
CA LEU A 48 -6.26 12.20 4.70
C LEU A 48 -5.80 10.97 5.50
N GLY A 49 -5.68 11.11 6.81
CA GLY A 49 -5.39 9.98 7.71
C GLY A 49 -6.44 8.89 7.60
N LEU A 50 -7.73 9.25 7.65
CA LEU A 50 -8.84 8.32 7.44
C LEU A 50 -8.82 7.72 6.03
N SER A 51 -8.66 8.54 4.98
CA SER A 51 -8.56 8.08 3.60
C SER A 51 -7.44 7.04 3.43
N GLY A 52 -6.27 7.29 4.02
CA GLY A 52 -5.16 6.35 4.03
C GLY A 52 -5.45 5.04 4.77
N CYS A 53 -6.28 5.06 5.82
CA CYS A 53 -6.65 3.83 6.52
C CYS A 53 -7.43 2.86 5.62
N SER A 54 -8.41 3.36 4.86
CA SER A 54 -9.24 2.53 3.97
C SER A 54 -8.50 2.09 2.71
N SER A 55 -7.56 2.89 2.19
CA SER A 55 -6.86 2.64 0.93
C SER A 55 -6.02 1.36 0.91
N TYR A 56 -5.77 0.74 2.06
CA TYR A 56 -5.05 -0.54 2.18
C TYR A 56 -5.94 -1.70 2.62
N ILE A 57 -7.24 -1.49 2.75
CA ILE A 57 -8.19 -2.54 3.10
C ILE A 57 -8.94 -2.91 1.84
N ASP A 58 -8.41 -3.84 1.06
CA ASP A 58 -9.06 -4.39 -0.14
C ASP A 58 -9.60 -5.80 0.12
N ILE A 59 -10.57 -6.22 -0.69
CA ILE A 59 -11.20 -7.54 -0.57
C ILE A 59 -10.16 -8.66 -0.81
N GLY A 60 -9.44 -8.58 -1.93
CA GLY A 60 -8.51 -9.62 -2.35
C GLY A 60 -7.37 -9.84 -1.35
N GLY A 61 -6.71 -8.76 -0.96
CA GLY A 61 -5.66 -8.84 0.05
C GLY A 61 -6.17 -9.25 1.44
N THR A 62 -7.43 -8.93 1.80
CA THR A 62 -8.03 -9.40 3.05
C THR A 62 -8.33 -10.90 3.00
N MET A 63 -8.86 -11.42 1.88
CA MET A 63 -9.04 -12.85 1.66
C MET A 63 -7.70 -13.61 1.75
N SER A 64 -6.66 -13.12 1.07
CA SER A 64 -5.31 -13.69 1.13
C SER A 64 -4.70 -13.63 2.55
N MET A 65 -4.94 -12.53 3.29
CA MET A 65 -4.51 -12.42 4.69
C MET A 65 -5.20 -13.43 5.59
N ILE A 66 -6.51 -13.66 5.41
CA ILE A 66 -7.26 -14.71 6.13
C ILE A 66 -6.69 -16.09 5.79
N GLY A 67 -6.35 -16.34 4.52
CA GLY A 67 -5.68 -17.57 4.10
C GLY A 67 -4.33 -17.76 4.80
N LEU A 68 -3.49 -16.72 4.85
CA LEU A 68 -2.23 -16.75 5.59
C LEU A 68 -2.44 -17.01 7.08
N LEU A 69 -3.41 -16.33 7.72
CA LEU A 69 -3.75 -16.53 9.12
C LEU A 69 -4.23 -17.97 9.37
N PHE A 70 -5.03 -18.55 8.48
CA PHE A 70 -5.51 -19.90 8.59
C PHE A 70 -4.37 -20.93 8.54
N TYR A 71 -3.46 -20.81 7.55
CA TYR A 71 -2.36 -21.77 7.36
C TYR A 71 -1.17 -21.55 8.29
N LEU A 72 -0.81 -20.30 8.59
CA LEU A 72 0.41 -19.94 9.33
C LEU A 72 0.15 -19.48 10.77
N GLY A 73 -1.11 -19.26 11.11
CA GLY A 73 -1.47 -18.69 12.41
C GLY A 73 -0.81 -17.33 12.62
N LEU A 74 -0.34 -17.09 13.86
CA LEU A 74 0.29 -15.82 14.25
C LEU A 74 1.61 -15.53 13.49
N LYS A 75 2.27 -16.56 12.95
CA LYS A 75 3.46 -16.40 12.10
C LYS A 75 3.17 -15.66 10.79
N SER A 76 1.90 -15.62 10.35
CA SER A 76 1.47 -14.83 9.21
C SER A 76 1.78 -13.33 9.34
N LEU A 77 1.89 -12.81 10.57
CA LEU A 77 2.32 -11.44 10.84
C LEU A 77 3.72 -11.16 10.30
N TRP A 78 4.66 -12.10 10.45
CA TRP A 78 5.98 -11.96 9.85
C TRP A 78 5.92 -11.97 8.33
N ALA A 79 5.16 -12.90 7.75
CA ALA A 79 4.99 -12.97 6.30
C ALA A 79 4.42 -11.66 5.73
N THR A 80 3.38 -11.12 6.34
CA THR A 80 2.73 -9.89 5.88
C THR A 80 3.61 -8.64 6.08
N HIS A 81 4.25 -8.49 7.23
CA HIS A 81 5.07 -7.31 7.52
C HIS A 81 6.40 -7.32 6.77
N ILE A 82 7.04 -8.48 6.63
CA ILE A 82 8.32 -8.61 5.93
C ILE A 82 8.09 -8.75 4.42
N PHE A 83 7.32 -9.73 4.00
CA PHE A 83 7.18 -10.12 2.61
C PHE A 83 6.23 -9.21 1.82
N TRP A 84 5.14 -8.74 2.44
CA TRP A 84 4.27 -7.74 1.83
C TRP A 84 4.72 -6.30 2.13
N GLY A 85 5.70 -6.14 3.01
CA GLY A 85 6.35 -4.85 3.28
C GLY A 85 5.49 -3.88 4.10
N TRP A 86 4.58 -4.34 4.93
CA TRP A 86 3.66 -3.50 5.69
C TRP A 86 4.35 -2.54 6.67
N PHE A 87 5.59 -2.81 7.09
CA PHE A 87 6.38 -1.86 7.88
C PHE A 87 6.62 -0.51 7.18
N MET A 88 6.35 -0.40 5.87
CA MET A 88 6.52 0.87 5.14
C MET A 88 5.69 2.02 5.73
N ILE A 89 4.46 1.73 6.23
CA ILE A 89 3.56 2.75 6.79
C ILE A 89 4.20 3.40 8.03
N SER A 90 4.93 2.66 8.84
CA SER A 90 5.65 3.18 9.99
C SER A 90 6.75 4.16 9.60
N PHE A 91 7.43 3.94 8.47
CA PHE A 91 8.44 4.86 7.94
C PHE A 91 7.81 6.12 7.34
N TYR A 92 6.59 6.03 6.80
CA TYR A 92 5.81 7.22 6.41
C TYR A 92 5.58 8.13 7.61
N MET A 93 5.08 7.57 8.72
CA MET A 93 4.86 8.29 9.96
C MET A 93 6.15 8.91 10.49
N ALA A 94 7.25 8.15 10.53
CA ALA A 94 8.50 8.61 11.12
C ALA A 94 9.12 9.79 10.36
N PHE A 95 9.20 9.73 9.02
CA PHE A 95 9.90 10.78 8.27
C PHE A 95 9.52 10.92 6.78
N GLN A 96 9.09 9.89 6.08
CA GLN A 96 8.95 9.96 4.63
C GLN A 96 7.85 10.93 4.20
N ALA A 97 6.74 10.97 4.92
CA ALA A 97 5.63 11.88 4.61
C ALA A 97 6.07 13.36 4.61
N LYS A 98 6.86 13.79 5.61
CA LYS A 98 7.40 15.17 5.64
C LYS A 98 8.39 15.45 4.52
N TYR A 99 9.23 14.47 4.14
CA TYR A 99 10.18 14.64 3.04
C TYR A 99 9.48 14.87 1.70
N ILE A 100 8.39 14.13 1.46
CA ILE A 100 7.59 14.31 0.26
C ILE A 100 6.90 15.66 0.26
N ARG A 101 6.25 16.03 1.35
CA ARG A 101 5.53 17.31 1.41
C ARG A 101 6.48 18.48 1.20
N ARG A 102 7.69 18.46 1.77
CA ARG A 102 8.75 19.44 1.57
C ARG A 102 9.20 19.56 0.12
N SER A 103 9.11 18.49 -0.69
CA SER A 103 9.53 18.54 -2.09
C SER A 103 8.70 19.51 -2.93
N GLY A 104 7.41 19.67 -2.63
CA GLY A 104 6.50 20.60 -3.29
C GLY A 104 6.14 20.24 -4.74
N VAL A 105 6.51 19.06 -5.22
CA VAL A 105 6.23 18.58 -6.59
C VAL A 105 4.75 18.18 -6.76
N MET A 106 4.33 17.85 -7.98
CA MET A 106 2.98 17.39 -8.28
C MET A 106 2.91 15.87 -8.46
N THR A 107 3.96 15.26 -8.99
CA THR A 107 4.01 13.82 -9.25
C THR A 107 5.30 13.19 -8.73
N PHE A 108 5.26 11.88 -8.55
CA PHE A 108 6.46 11.11 -8.20
C PHE A 108 7.56 11.22 -9.26
N ALA A 109 7.20 11.30 -10.54
CA ALA A 109 8.17 11.43 -11.62
C ALA A 109 8.82 12.82 -11.63
N GLU A 110 8.05 13.88 -11.34
CA GLU A 110 8.56 15.25 -11.21
C GLU A 110 9.59 15.38 -10.06
N TRP A 111 9.49 14.55 -9.03
CA TRP A 111 10.47 14.51 -7.96
C TRP A 111 11.90 14.25 -8.44
N ASN A 112 12.07 13.53 -9.55
CA ASN A 112 13.39 13.33 -10.17
C ASN A 112 14.05 14.65 -10.61
N GLU A 113 13.28 15.65 -11.05
CA GLU A 113 13.83 16.97 -11.37
C GLU A 113 14.38 17.68 -10.12
N THR A 114 13.68 17.55 -8.99
CA THR A 114 14.15 18.11 -7.71
C THR A 114 15.45 17.47 -7.26
N ARG A 115 15.61 16.14 -7.51
CA ARG A 115 16.76 15.36 -7.08
C ARG A 115 17.95 15.39 -8.03
N PHE A 116 17.70 15.45 -9.33
CA PHE A 116 18.73 15.31 -10.38
C PHE A 116 18.95 16.57 -11.20
N GLY A 117 18.12 17.61 -11.04
CA GLY A 117 18.13 18.83 -11.85
C GLY A 117 17.33 18.68 -13.14
N ARG A 118 17.55 19.64 -14.05
CA ARG A 118 16.88 19.72 -15.36
C ARG A 118 17.87 19.44 -16.48
N THR A 119 18.31 18.21 -16.57
CA THR A 119 19.23 17.74 -17.63
C THR A 119 18.51 16.70 -18.50
N PRO A 120 19.02 16.39 -19.70
CA PRO A 120 18.45 15.31 -20.53
C PRO A 120 18.38 13.97 -19.80
N GLU A 121 19.38 13.69 -18.96
CA GLU A 121 19.43 12.46 -18.15
C GLU A 121 18.36 12.46 -17.04
N ALA A 122 18.10 13.63 -16.45
CA ALA A 122 17.03 13.79 -15.46
C ALA A 122 15.64 13.62 -16.10
N GLU A 123 15.50 14.11 -17.36
CA GLU A 123 14.27 13.89 -18.13
C GLU A 123 14.08 12.39 -18.47
N ALA A 124 15.16 11.69 -18.86
CA ALA A 124 15.11 10.24 -19.06
C ALA A 124 14.72 9.49 -17.76
N ALA A 125 15.25 9.91 -16.60
CA ALA A 125 14.89 9.34 -15.31
C ALA A 125 13.43 9.58 -14.95
N ARG A 126 12.90 10.76 -15.28
CA ARG A 126 11.49 11.10 -15.13
C ARG A 126 10.61 10.21 -16.01
N LEU A 127 10.94 10.09 -17.30
CA LEU A 127 10.20 9.25 -18.25
C LEU A 127 10.22 7.78 -17.83
N ALA A 128 11.38 7.24 -17.45
CA ALA A 128 11.51 5.87 -16.95
C ALA A 128 10.65 5.63 -15.71
N SER A 129 10.64 6.58 -14.77
CA SER A 129 9.76 6.52 -13.61
C SER A 129 8.28 6.54 -14.01
N SER A 130 7.87 7.42 -14.92
CA SER A 130 6.47 7.54 -15.35
C SER A 130 5.98 6.25 -16.03
N ILE A 131 6.78 5.66 -16.91
CA ILE A 131 6.46 4.37 -17.56
C ILE A 131 6.33 3.27 -16.49
N PHE A 132 7.32 3.16 -15.60
CA PHE A 132 7.28 2.19 -14.51
C PHE A 132 6.01 2.34 -13.64
N LEU A 133 5.64 3.58 -13.31
CA LEU A 133 4.46 3.88 -12.52
C LEU A 133 3.18 3.43 -13.21
N LEU A 134 3.06 3.66 -14.51
CA LEU A 134 1.89 3.20 -15.26
C LEU A 134 1.78 1.68 -15.25
N VAL A 135 2.90 0.98 -15.49
CA VAL A 135 2.94 -0.50 -15.42
C VAL A 135 2.52 -0.96 -14.02
N LEU A 136 3.09 -0.39 -12.97
CA LEU A 136 2.77 -0.74 -11.59
C LEU A 136 1.29 -0.50 -11.26
N MET A 137 0.72 0.63 -11.70
CA MET A 137 -0.70 0.95 -11.45
C MET A 137 -1.64 0.00 -12.18
N ILE A 138 -1.32 -0.36 -13.42
CA ILE A 138 -2.08 -1.36 -14.19
C ILE A 138 -2.02 -2.72 -13.48
N CYS A 139 -0.84 -3.16 -13.02
CA CYS A 139 -0.70 -4.41 -12.26
C CYS A 139 -1.51 -4.39 -10.95
N ASN A 140 -1.55 -3.25 -10.25
CA ASN A 140 -2.37 -3.13 -9.04
C ASN A 140 -3.88 -3.18 -9.35
N LEU A 141 -4.34 -2.46 -10.38
CA LEU A 141 -5.73 -2.51 -10.82
C LEU A 141 -6.13 -3.94 -11.24
N MET A 142 -5.25 -4.63 -11.96
CA MET A 142 -5.42 -6.04 -12.32
C MET A 142 -5.57 -6.93 -11.06
N PHE A 143 -4.63 -6.85 -10.12
CA PHE A 143 -4.65 -7.64 -8.87
C PHE A 143 -5.96 -7.46 -8.09
N ILE A 144 -6.38 -6.21 -7.89
CA ILE A 144 -7.61 -5.90 -7.15
C ILE A 144 -8.85 -6.38 -7.91
N SER A 145 -8.85 -6.25 -9.24
CA SER A 145 -9.97 -6.71 -10.08
C SER A 145 -10.12 -8.24 -10.03
N VAL A 146 -9.01 -9.00 -9.95
CA VAL A 146 -9.04 -10.46 -9.74
C VAL A 146 -9.73 -10.81 -8.42
N GLY A 147 -9.36 -10.11 -7.33
CA GLY A 147 -9.98 -10.31 -6.01
C GLY A 147 -11.46 -9.95 -5.99
N THR A 148 -11.82 -8.85 -6.64
CA THR A 148 -13.22 -8.40 -6.79
C THR A 148 -14.07 -9.45 -7.48
N GLY A 149 -13.59 -9.99 -8.60
CA GLY A 149 -14.31 -11.00 -9.35
C GLY A 149 -14.50 -12.29 -8.57
N LYS A 150 -13.45 -12.78 -7.90
CA LYS A 150 -13.52 -14.00 -7.05
C LYS A 150 -14.51 -13.85 -5.89
N PHE A 151 -14.59 -12.66 -5.31
CA PHE A 151 -15.55 -12.35 -4.26
C PHE A 151 -16.98 -12.28 -4.79
N ALA A 152 -17.18 -11.55 -5.88
CA ALA A 152 -18.52 -11.32 -6.46
C ALA A 152 -19.18 -12.61 -6.96
N GLU A 153 -18.41 -13.54 -7.51
CA GLU A 153 -18.86 -14.86 -7.99
C GLU A 153 -19.58 -15.67 -6.90
N GLU A 154 -19.25 -15.46 -5.63
CA GLU A 154 -19.89 -16.15 -4.50
C GLU A 154 -21.28 -15.61 -4.13
N PHE A 155 -21.62 -14.38 -4.53
CA PHE A 155 -22.84 -13.69 -4.09
C PHE A 155 -23.78 -13.30 -5.23
N LEU A 156 -23.25 -13.06 -6.42
CA LEU A 156 -24.03 -12.58 -7.54
C LEU A 156 -24.23 -13.71 -8.56
N PRO A 157 -25.44 -13.87 -9.11
CA PRO A 157 -25.71 -14.82 -10.20
C PRO A 157 -25.20 -14.27 -11.54
N LEU A 158 -24.02 -13.65 -11.54
CA LEU A 158 -23.39 -13.02 -12.70
C LEU A 158 -22.02 -13.66 -12.95
N PRO A 159 -21.59 -13.76 -14.21
CA PRO A 159 -20.22 -14.13 -14.52
C PRO A 159 -19.23 -13.18 -13.83
N ARG A 160 -18.08 -13.71 -13.42
CA ARG A 160 -17.03 -12.98 -12.71
C ARG A 160 -16.66 -11.65 -13.37
N TRP A 161 -16.57 -11.63 -14.70
CA TRP A 161 -16.18 -10.44 -15.44
C TRP A 161 -17.25 -9.33 -15.40
N GLU A 162 -18.56 -9.69 -15.47
CA GLU A 162 -19.66 -8.71 -15.39
C GLU A 162 -19.69 -8.03 -14.02
N ALA A 163 -19.64 -8.83 -12.95
CA ALA A 163 -19.63 -8.32 -11.60
C ALA A 163 -18.42 -7.39 -11.34
N THR A 164 -17.24 -7.76 -11.83
CA THR A 164 -16.03 -6.92 -11.75
C THR A 164 -16.23 -5.61 -12.51
N LEU A 165 -16.77 -5.67 -13.73
CA LEU A 165 -16.99 -4.48 -14.55
C LEU A 165 -17.97 -3.50 -13.91
N ILE A 166 -19.06 -3.99 -13.30
CA ILE A 166 -20.04 -3.14 -12.59
C ILE A 166 -19.36 -2.36 -11.46
N VAL A 167 -18.61 -3.03 -10.61
CA VAL A 167 -17.91 -2.37 -9.50
C VAL A 167 -16.92 -1.33 -10.01
N LEU A 168 -16.11 -1.69 -11.01
CA LEU A 168 -15.13 -0.78 -11.60
C LEU A 168 -15.80 0.43 -12.29
N ALA A 169 -16.95 0.23 -12.92
CA ALA A 169 -17.70 1.33 -13.55
C ALA A 169 -18.21 2.33 -12.51
N VAL A 170 -18.74 1.86 -11.37
CA VAL A 170 -19.20 2.75 -10.29
C VAL A 170 -18.01 3.54 -9.71
N VAL A 171 -16.88 2.88 -9.45
CA VAL A 171 -15.68 3.58 -8.94
C VAL A 171 -15.16 4.58 -9.96
N GLY A 172 -15.03 4.16 -11.22
CA GLY A 172 -14.60 5.02 -12.31
C GLY A 172 -15.46 6.25 -12.46
N LEU A 173 -16.79 6.11 -12.30
CA LEU A 173 -17.73 7.22 -12.39
C LEU A 173 -17.46 8.31 -11.33
N TYR A 174 -17.44 7.95 -10.04
CA TYR A 174 -17.28 8.98 -9.01
C TYR A 174 -15.87 9.58 -8.97
N VAL A 175 -14.83 8.80 -9.28
CA VAL A 175 -13.46 9.31 -9.38
C VAL A 175 -13.33 10.27 -10.56
N THR A 176 -13.89 9.92 -11.72
CA THR A 176 -13.86 10.77 -12.92
C THR A 176 -14.58 12.10 -12.69
N LEU A 177 -15.70 12.09 -11.97
CA LEU A 177 -16.47 13.30 -11.67
C LEU A 177 -15.86 14.13 -10.55
N GLY A 178 -15.48 13.48 -9.45
CA GLY A 178 -15.07 14.13 -8.20
C GLY A 178 -13.57 14.37 -8.05
N GLY A 179 -12.72 13.78 -8.92
CA GLY A 179 -11.26 13.84 -8.76
C GLY A 179 -10.82 13.46 -7.35
N PHE A 180 -9.71 14.02 -6.88
CA PHE A 180 -9.16 13.68 -5.56
C PHE A 180 -10.04 14.18 -4.39
N PHE A 181 -10.82 15.26 -4.58
CA PHE A 181 -11.83 15.66 -3.57
C PHE A 181 -12.89 14.58 -3.37
N GLY A 182 -13.34 13.96 -4.47
CA GLY A 182 -14.29 12.85 -4.43
C GLY A 182 -13.70 11.66 -3.70
N VAL A 183 -12.46 11.30 -4.02
CA VAL A 183 -11.73 10.20 -3.38
C VAL A 183 -11.68 10.40 -1.86
N ILE A 184 -11.18 11.56 -1.38
CA ILE A 184 -11.04 11.81 0.07
C ILE A 184 -12.40 11.81 0.77
N LEU A 185 -13.43 12.42 0.18
CA LEU A 185 -14.76 12.49 0.80
C LEU A 185 -15.37 11.09 0.94
N THR A 186 -15.30 10.27 -0.11
CA THR A 186 -15.80 8.89 -0.06
C THR A 186 -14.98 8.03 0.90
N ASP A 187 -13.65 8.17 0.91
CA ASP A 187 -12.76 7.40 1.78
C ASP A 187 -13.02 7.64 3.27
N VAL A 188 -13.29 8.90 3.67
CA VAL A 188 -13.66 9.22 5.06
C VAL A 188 -14.91 8.45 5.47
N PHE A 189 -15.94 8.46 4.61
CA PHE A 189 -17.18 7.72 4.84
C PHE A 189 -16.95 6.21 4.90
N GLN A 190 -16.15 5.71 3.97
CA GLN A 190 -15.77 4.31 3.86
C GLN A 190 -14.98 3.84 5.07
N THR A 191 -14.04 4.63 5.57
CA THR A 191 -13.27 4.28 6.78
C THR A 191 -14.17 4.20 8.01
N ILE A 192 -15.13 5.12 8.16
CA ILE A 192 -16.12 5.07 9.26
C ILE A 192 -16.96 3.80 9.14
N LEU A 193 -17.43 3.46 7.95
CA LEU A 193 -18.23 2.26 7.71
C LEU A 193 -17.42 0.98 8.02
N ILE A 194 -16.15 0.94 7.62
CA ILE A 194 -15.23 -0.16 7.94
C ILE A 194 -15.01 -0.28 9.45
N ALA A 195 -14.83 0.85 10.16
CA ALA A 195 -14.65 0.85 11.60
C ALA A 195 -15.89 0.33 12.34
N VAL A 196 -17.09 0.75 11.91
CA VAL A 196 -18.36 0.23 12.45
C VAL A 196 -18.47 -1.28 12.17
N GLY A 197 -18.16 -1.73 10.96
CA GLY A 197 -18.11 -3.15 10.63
C GLY A 197 -17.13 -3.92 11.51
N ALA A 198 -15.93 -3.39 11.74
CA ALA A 198 -14.95 -4.01 12.64
C ALA A 198 -15.48 -4.16 14.08
N LEU A 199 -16.16 -3.13 14.63
CA LEU A 199 -16.77 -3.19 15.96
C LEU A 199 -17.87 -4.27 16.03
N ILE A 200 -18.72 -4.35 15.02
CA ILE A 200 -19.76 -5.40 14.94
C ILE A 200 -19.11 -6.78 14.90
N MET A 201 -18.03 -6.96 14.14
CA MET A 201 -17.30 -8.24 14.08
C MET A 201 -16.70 -8.61 15.44
N VAL A 202 -16.12 -7.65 16.17
CA VAL A 202 -15.64 -7.88 17.54
C VAL A 202 -16.79 -8.43 18.40
N PHE A 203 -17.94 -7.77 18.39
CA PHE A 203 -19.11 -8.22 19.13
C PHE A 203 -19.55 -9.64 18.72
N MET A 204 -19.65 -9.91 17.41
CA MET A 204 -20.04 -11.23 16.91
C MET A 204 -19.09 -12.34 17.37
N VAL A 205 -17.77 -12.10 17.37
CA VAL A 205 -16.78 -13.08 17.87
C VAL A 205 -17.00 -13.36 19.37
N PHE A 206 -17.25 -12.29 20.15
CA PHE A 206 -17.45 -12.45 21.61
C PHE A 206 -18.75 -13.17 21.99
N THR A 207 -19.76 -13.23 21.10
CA THR A 207 -20.96 -14.07 21.31
C THR A 207 -20.71 -15.55 21.10
N LYS A 208 -19.54 -15.95 20.55
CA LYS A 208 -19.18 -17.36 20.32
C LYS A 208 -18.27 -17.88 21.42
N PRO A 209 -18.27 -19.21 21.69
CA PRO A 209 -17.31 -19.81 22.62
C PRO A 209 -15.86 -19.60 22.13
N ALA A 210 -14.92 -19.63 23.06
CA ALA A 210 -13.49 -19.53 22.72
C ALA A 210 -13.03 -20.69 21.81
N LEU A 211 -12.10 -20.42 20.90
CA LEU A 211 -11.55 -21.42 19.95
C LEU A 211 -10.52 -22.36 20.58
N THR A 212 -10.60 -22.64 21.87
CA THR A 212 -9.62 -23.49 22.60
C THR A 212 -9.41 -24.85 21.97
N THR A 213 -10.49 -25.45 21.45
CA THR A 213 -10.43 -26.82 20.85
C THR A 213 -9.63 -26.88 19.53
N PHE A 214 -9.58 -25.81 18.78
CA PHE A 214 -8.77 -25.74 17.54
C PHE A 214 -7.28 -25.54 17.85
N LEU A 215 -6.97 -24.71 18.85
CA LEU A 215 -5.61 -24.38 19.26
C LEU A 215 -4.84 -25.57 19.84
N HIS A 216 -5.55 -26.50 20.52
CA HIS A 216 -4.92 -27.70 21.06
C HIS A 216 -4.40 -28.69 20.00
N LYS A 217 -4.89 -28.58 18.75
CA LYS A 217 -4.41 -29.44 17.65
C LYS A 217 -3.07 -29.00 17.08
N ASP A 218 -2.71 -27.71 17.21
CA ASP A 218 -1.43 -27.15 16.77
C ASP A 218 -0.95 -26.03 17.70
N PRO A 219 -0.18 -26.35 18.73
CA PRO A 219 0.37 -25.37 19.67
C PRO A 219 1.27 -24.31 19.00
N GLY A 220 1.83 -24.63 17.83
CA GLY A 220 2.66 -23.71 17.06
C GLY A 220 1.88 -22.63 16.32
N TRP A 221 0.55 -22.78 16.18
CA TRP A 221 -0.30 -21.87 15.41
C TRP A 221 -0.45 -20.50 16.08
N SER A 222 -0.58 -20.44 17.41
CA SER A 222 -0.63 -19.19 18.19
C SER A 222 0.75 -18.61 18.55
N SER A 223 1.84 -19.25 18.14
CA SER A 223 3.20 -18.81 18.43
C SER A 223 3.73 -17.84 17.38
N LEU A 224 4.25 -16.68 17.84
CA LEU A 224 5.00 -15.73 17.01
C LEU A 224 6.43 -16.19 16.67
N ALA A 225 6.97 -17.17 17.40
CA ALA A 225 8.34 -17.61 17.19
C ALA A 225 8.54 -18.10 15.75
N PRO A 226 9.46 -17.52 14.96
CA PRO A 226 9.71 -17.96 13.61
C PRO A 226 10.30 -19.38 13.63
N ALA A 227 9.80 -20.23 12.74
CA ALA A 227 10.33 -21.58 12.54
C ALA A 227 11.12 -21.62 11.22
N TRP A 228 12.16 -22.46 11.14
CA TRP A 228 12.91 -22.62 9.88
C TRP A 228 12.07 -23.30 8.80
N ARG A 229 11.30 -24.32 9.19
CA ARG A 229 10.31 -25.01 8.36
C ARG A 229 8.97 -25.03 9.08
N LEU A 230 7.92 -24.80 8.33
CA LEU A 230 6.56 -25.08 8.79
C LEU A 230 6.17 -26.48 8.33
N TRP A 231 5.22 -27.09 9.02
CA TRP A 231 4.83 -28.49 8.77
C TRP A 231 4.42 -28.76 7.31
N PRO A 232 4.61 -29.98 6.81
CA PRO A 232 4.12 -30.41 5.51
C PRO A 232 2.65 -30.81 5.63
N GLY A 233 1.71 -29.93 5.30
CA GLY A 233 0.30 -30.28 5.50
C GLY A 233 -0.69 -29.47 4.70
N PHE A 234 -0.21 -28.64 3.77
CA PHE A 234 -1.08 -27.89 2.87
C PHE A 234 -1.60 -28.83 1.77
N THR A 235 -2.89 -29.17 1.83
CA THR A 235 -3.59 -29.99 0.84
C THR A 235 -4.63 -29.16 0.11
N GLY A 236 -4.81 -29.41 -1.19
CA GLY A 236 -5.75 -28.68 -2.06
C GLY A 236 -5.07 -27.63 -2.96
N GLU A 237 -5.79 -27.19 -4.00
CA GLU A 237 -5.26 -26.26 -5.02
C GLU A 237 -4.88 -24.89 -4.44
N THR A 238 -5.70 -24.34 -3.55
CA THR A 238 -5.41 -23.03 -2.91
C THR A 238 -4.26 -23.15 -1.92
N ALA A 239 -4.16 -24.28 -1.19
CA ALA A 239 -3.03 -24.57 -0.32
C ALA A 239 -1.71 -24.64 -1.12
N ALA A 240 -1.74 -25.09 -2.37
CA ALA A 240 -0.57 -25.10 -3.24
C ALA A 240 0.04 -23.70 -3.43
N ALA A 241 -0.77 -22.63 -3.49
CA ALA A 241 -0.29 -21.25 -3.58
C ALA A 241 0.48 -20.80 -2.33
N TYR A 242 0.26 -21.43 -1.18
CA TYR A 242 0.93 -21.12 0.10
C TYR A 242 2.09 -22.09 0.43
N GLN A 243 2.32 -23.14 -0.38
CA GLN A 243 3.35 -24.17 -0.11
C GLN A 243 4.76 -23.60 0.01
N HIS A 244 5.07 -22.50 -0.66
CA HIS A 244 6.37 -21.83 -0.57
C HIS A 244 6.68 -21.37 0.86
N PHE A 245 5.68 -21.07 1.70
CA PHE A 245 5.85 -20.77 3.13
C PHE A 245 6.26 -22.00 3.97
N GLY A 246 6.24 -23.22 3.41
CA GLY A 246 6.82 -24.39 4.07
C GLY A 246 8.30 -24.22 4.39
N LEU A 247 9.06 -23.46 3.56
CA LEU A 247 10.43 -23.01 3.81
C LEU A 247 10.42 -21.61 4.46
N PHE A 248 9.79 -21.48 5.62
CA PHE A 248 9.49 -20.18 6.24
C PHE A 248 10.75 -19.37 6.58
N GLY A 249 11.78 -19.98 7.16
CA GLY A 249 13.04 -19.31 7.46
C GLY A 249 13.72 -18.72 6.22
N PRO A 250 13.98 -19.49 5.16
CA PRO A 250 14.52 -18.98 3.90
C PRO A 250 13.70 -17.86 3.26
N ILE A 251 12.36 -17.98 3.29
CA ILE A 251 11.51 -16.93 2.69
C ILE A 251 11.50 -15.66 3.53
N LEU A 252 11.55 -15.76 4.86
CA LEU A 252 11.70 -14.60 5.73
C LEU A 252 13.05 -13.92 5.54
N ALA A 253 14.14 -14.69 5.39
CA ALA A 253 15.47 -14.13 5.18
C ALA A 253 15.56 -13.36 3.84
N ALA A 254 15.06 -13.95 2.73
CA ALA A 254 14.98 -13.27 1.45
C ALA A 254 14.06 -12.05 1.50
N GLY A 255 12.88 -12.20 2.14
CA GLY A 255 11.92 -11.13 2.33
C GLY A 255 12.44 -10.01 3.21
N PHE A 256 13.22 -10.30 4.26
CA PHE A 256 13.83 -9.27 5.10
C PHE A 256 14.79 -8.37 4.30
N PHE A 257 15.61 -8.95 3.44
CA PHE A 257 16.49 -8.19 2.56
C PHE A 257 15.68 -7.29 1.62
N TRP A 258 14.64 -7.82 0.98
CA TRP A 258 13.71 -7.07 0.15
C TRP A 258 13.01 -5.95 0.93
N MET A 259 12.54 -6.25 2.17
CA MET A 259 11.86 -5.30 3.04
C MET A 259 12.74 -4.08 3.37
N VAL A 260 14.04 -4.27 3.66
CA VAL A 260 14.95 -3.15 3.97
C VAL A 260 14.96 -2.14 2.82
N PHE A 261 15.07 -2.60 1.57
CA PHE A 261 14.97 -1.70 0.43
C PHE A 261 13.57 -1.10 0.30
N ARG A 262 12.54 -1.88 0.57
CA ARG A 262 11.14 -1.42 0.52
C ARG A 262 10.87 -0.28 1.51
N LEU A 263 11.42 -0.37 2.72
CA LEU A 263 11.29 0.68 3.75
C LEU A 263 12.04 1.96 3.37
N LEU A 264 13.15 1.84 2.67
CA LEU A 264 14.02 2.96 2.32
C LEU A 264 13.73 3.56 0.93
N ALA A 265 13.03 2.85 0.04
CA ALA A 265 12.73 3.33 -1.31
C ALA A 265 11.78 4.53 -1.36
N GLY A 266 11.15 4.87 -0.25
CA GLY A 266 10.11 5.89 -0.17
C GLY A 266 8.70 5.30 -0.31
N PRO A 267 7.67 6.13 -0.20
CA PRO A 267 6.28 5.68 -0.29
C PRO A 267 5.93 5.08 -1.64
N ASN A 268 4.90 4.25 -1.63
CA ASN A 268 4.22 3.85 -2.85
C ASN A 268 3.77 5.07 -3.63
N VAL A 269 3.52 4.88 -4.90
CA VAL A 269 3.22 5.99 -5.81
C VAL A 269 1.93 6.72 -5.43
N TRP A 270 0.88 5.96 -5.09
CA TRP A 270 -0.39 6.55 -4.65
C TRP A 270 -0.25 7.25 -3.29
N ASP A 271 0.53 6.71 -2.36
CA ASP A 271 0.81 7.31 -1.07
C ASP A 271 1.60 8.60 -1.22
N PHE A 272 2.51 8.65 -2.18
CA PHE A 272 3.27 9.83 -2.52
C PHE A 272 2.35 11.00 -2.87
N GLN A 273 1.34 10.76 -3.71
CA GLN A 273 0.38 11.78 -4.10
C GLN A 273 -0.47 12.26 -2.91
N PHE A 274 -0.87 11.33 -2.02
CA PHE A 274 -1.62 11.65 -0.81
C PHE A 274 -0.87 12.69 0.04
N PHE A 275 0.41 12.47 0.34
CA PHE A 275 1.20 13.39 1.17
C PHE A 275 1.40 14.76 0.53
N LEU A 276 1.35 14.88 -0.80
CA LEU A 276 1.42 16.16 -1.50
C LEU A 276 0.17 17.03 -1.34
N THR A 277 -0.96 16.46 -0.96
CA THR A 277 -2.24 17.18 -0.82
C THR A 277 -2.39 17.90 0.51
N LEU A 278 -1.54 17.61 1.47
CA LEU A 278 -1.58 18.18 2.82
C LEU A 278 -1.00 19.60 2.85
N ARG A 279 -1.37 20.37 3.87
CA ARG A 279 -0.96 21.77 4.02
C ARG A 279 0.50 21.90 4.37
N THR A 280 0.96 21.13 5.36
CA THR A 280 2.30 21.26 5.96
C THR A 280 2.99 19.90 6.10
N PRO A 281 4.33 19.88 6.25
CA PRO A 281 5.08 18.66 6.58
C PRO A 281 4.63 18.04 7.92
N ARG A 282 4.18 18.86 8.88
CA ARG A 282 3.60 18.42 10.14
C ARG A 282 2.30 17.63 9.91
N ASP A 283 1.39 18.18 9.09
CA ASP A 283 0.14 17.51 8.74
C ASP A 283 0.39 16.18 8.04
N ALA A 284 1.44 16.11 7.20
CA ALA A 284 1.82 14.88 6.53
C ALA A 284 2.23 13.77 7.53
N GLN A 285 3.00 14.11 8.55
CA GLN A 285 3.36 13.15 9.59
C GLN A 285 2.17 12.75 10.47
N LEU A 286 1.30 13.69 10.84
CA LEU A 286 0.08 13.40 11.62
C LEU A 286 -0.88 12.47 10.85
N ALA A 287 -1.10 12.74 9.55
CA ALA A 287 -1.89 11.87 8.69
C ALA A 287 -1.30 10.45 8.61
N ALA A 288 0.00 10.33 8.41
CA ALA A 288 0.69 9.04 8.40
C ALA A 288 0.64 8.33 9.77
N GLY A 289 0.67 9.08 10.87
CA GLY A 289 0.48 8.54 12.22
C GLY A 289 -0.92 7.94 12.41
N MET A 290 -1.95 8.66 12.00
CA MET A 290 -3.33 8.16 12.01
C MET A 290 -3.48 6.92 11.13
N TRP A 291 -2.82 6.91 9.98
CA TRP A 291 -2.77 5.77 9.07
C TRP A 291 -2.12 4.54 9.72
N THR A 292 -0.98 4.71 10.42
CA THR A 292 -0.29 3.63 11.14
C THR A 292 -1.20 2.95 12.17
N VAL A 293 -2.02 3.72 12.87
CA VAL A 293 -2.99 3.18 13.84
C VAL A 293 -4.20 2.58 13.13
N GLY A 294 -4.81 3.30 12.20
CA GLY A 294 -6.06 2.92 11.54
C GLY A 294 -5.95 1.69 10.63
N TYR A 295 -4.75 1.41 10.12
CA TYR A 295 -4.45 0.18 9.38
C TYR A 295 -4.83 -1.10 10.15
N ASN A 296 -4.85 -1.05 11.48
CA ASN A 296 -5.22 -2.19 12.31
C ASN A 296 -6.69 -2.62 12.19
N LEU A 297 -7.56 -1.79 11.62
CA LEU A 297 -8.93 -2.19 11.25
C LEU A 297 -8.93 -3.43 10.35
N ARG A 298 -7.96 -3.56 9.45
CA ARG A 298 -7.79 -4.74 8.60
C ARG A 298 -7.48 -6.00 9.42
N TRP A 299 -6.62 -5.89 10.44
CA TRP A 299 -6.29 -7.01 11.33
C TRP A 299 -7.48 -7.44 12.17
N ILE A 300 -8.25 -6.48 12.69
CA ILE A 300 -9.49 -6.77 13.42
C ILE A 300 -10.46 -7.55 12.52
N LEU A 301 -10.72 -7.07 11.30
CA LEU A 301 -11.62 -7.74 10.36
C LEU A 301 -11.09 -9.13 9.96
N GLY A 302 -9.82 -9.24 9.58
CA GLY A 302 -9.23 -10.49 9.13
C GLY A 302 -9.22 -11.56 10.22
N CYS A 303 -8.81 -11.22 11.44
CA CYS A 303 -8.84 -12.14 12.58
C CYS A 303 -10.28 -12.54 12.95
N ALA A 304 -11.23 -11.60 12.92
CA ALA A 304 -12.62 -11.88 13.23
C ALA A 304 -13.28 -12.81 12.18
N PHE A 305 -13.03 -12.56 10.88
CA PHE A 305 -13.48 -13.47 9.83
C PHE A 305 -12.87 -14.87 9.96
N LEU A 306 -11.58 -14.95 10.30
CA LEU A 306 -10.93 -16.22 10.54
C LEU A 306 -11.60 -16.99 11.69
N VAL A 307 -11.78 -16.34 12.84
CA VAL A 307 -12.37 -16.97 14.04
C VAL A 307 -13.80 -17.43 13.78
N LEU A 308 -14.64 -16.58 13.17
CA LEU A 308 -16.00 -16.96 12.78
C LEU A 308 -16.00 -18.06 11.70
N GLY A 309 -15.04 -18.02 10.77
CA GLY A 309 -14.89 -19.05 9.74
C GLY A 309 -14.58 -20.42 10.35
N ILE A 310 -13.63 -20.49 11.26
CA ILE A 310 -13.29 -21.74 11.96
C ILE A 310 -14.50 -22.23 12.77
N PHE A 311 -15.23 -21.33 13.42
CA PHE A 311 -16.43 -21.67 14.19
C PHE A 311 -17.56 -22.25 13.32
N TYR A 312 -17.85 -21.62 12.15
CA TYR A 312 -18.96 -22.03 11.30
C TYR A 312 -18.67 -23.19 10.35
N LEU A 313 -17.41 -23.32 9.91
CA LEU A 313 -17.04 -24.23 8.84
C LEU A 313 -16.18 -25.42 9.33
N GLY A 314 -15.59 -25.28 10.52
CA GLY A 314 -14.58 -26.19 11.03
C GLY A 314 -13.24 -26.07 10.28
N ALA A 315 -12.21 -26.73 10.80
CA ALA A 315 -10.88 -26.80 10.18
C ALA A 315 -10.75 -28.10 9.36
N GLN A 316 -11.43 -28.16 8.22
CA GLN A 316 -11.35 -29.34 7.35
C GLN A 316 -10.14 -29.28 6.43
N ALA A 317 -9.46 -30.41 6.23
CA ALA A 317 -8.39 -30.53 5.26
C ALA A 317 -8.94 -30.36 3.82
N GLY A 318 -8.20 -29.60 2.98
CA GLY A 318 -8.61 -29.36 1.59
C GLY A 318 -9.56 -28.19 1.36
N PHE A 319 -9.90 -27.43 2.42
CA PHE A 319 -10.74 -26.24 2.30
C PHE A 319 -9.96 -25.03 1.71
N ASP A 320 -10.61 -24.30 0.80
CA ASP A 320 -10.06 -23.06 0.25
C ASP A 320 -10.17 -21.92 1.28
N ALA A 321 -9.10 -21.66 2.01
CA ALA A 321 -9.07 -20.65 3.07
C ALA A 321 -9.32 -19.21 2.57
N GLU A 322 -9.10 -18.90 1.30
CA GLU A 322 -9.48 -17.62 0.73
C GLU A 322 -11.01 -17.44 0.66
N LYS A 323 -11.79 -18.53 0.69
CA LYS A 323 -13.26 -18.49 0.70
C LYS A 323 -13.87 -18.33 2.11
N ILE A 324 -13.06 -18.31 3.17
CA ILE A 324 -13.57 -18.12 4.55
C ILE A 324 -14.45 -16.87 4.65
N MET A 325 -13.97 -15.73 4.16
CA MET A 325 -14.69 -14.48 4.25
C MET A 325 -16.06 -14.52 3.55
N PRO A 326 -16.20 -14.90 2.27
CA PRO A 326 -17.50 -15.02 1.63
C PRO A 326 -18.42 -16.05 2.29
N LEU A 327 -17.89 -17.17 2.79
CA LEU A 327 -18.70 -18.20 3.45
C LEU A 327 -19.21 -17.75 4.82
N VAL A 328 -18.43 -17.02 5.60
CA VAL A 328 -18.89 -16.39 6.85
C VAL A 328 -20.01 -15.40 6.57
N LEU A 329 -19.89 -14.58 5.53
CA LEU A 329 -20.93 -13.64 5.12
C LEU A 329 -22.25 -14.34 4.80
N LYS A 330 -22.22 -15.48 4.10
CA LYS A 330 -23.42 -16.29 3.80
C LYS A 330 -24.14 -16.83 5.05
N LYS A 331 -23.46 -16.87 6.20
CA LYS A 331 -24.03 -17.29 7.49
C LYS A 331 -24.56 -16.12 8.35
N MET A 332 -24.38 -14.90 7.90
CA MET A 332 -24.87 -13.72 8.62
C MET A 332 -26.38 -13.53 8.44
N PRO A 333 -27.06 -12.95 9.43
CA PRO A 333 -28.47 -12.57 9.33
C PRO A 333 -28.70 -11.57 8.20
N VAL A 334 -29.93 -11.57 7.66
CA VAL A 334 -30.41 -10.58 6.68
C VAL A 334 -30.23 -9.16 7.25
N GLY A 335 -29.84 -8.21 6.43
CA GLY A 335 -29.47 -6.85 6.77
C GLY A 335 -28.01 -6.72 7.21
N LEU A 336 -27.52 -7.63 8.06
CA LEU A 336 -26.11 -7.65 8.45
C LEU A 336 -25.21 -8.13 7.29
N GLN A 337 -25.67 -9.09 6.52
CA GLN A 337 -25.00 -9.55 5.29
C GLN A 337 -24.83 -8.38 4.31
N GLY A 338 -25.88 -7.63 4.02
CA GLY A 338 -25.84 -6.45 3.16
C GLY A 338 -24.92 -5.35 3.68
N LEU A 339 -24.95 -5.10 5.00
CA LEU A 339 -24.05 -4.14 5.64
C LEU A 339 -22.57 -4.54 5.45
N PHE A 340 -22.22 -5.80 5.69
CA PHE A 340 -20.83 -6.25 5.51
C PHE A 340 -20.41 -6.32 4.05
N MET A 341 -21.33 -6.59 3.13
CA MET A 341 -21.08 -6.43 1.70
C MET A 341 -20.74 -4.97 1.37
N ALA A 342 -21.49 -4.00 1.93
CA ALA A 342 -21.17 -2.57 1.76
C ALA A 342 -19.83 -2.19 2.41
N VAL A 343 -19.48 -2.74 3.58
CA VAL A 343 -18.15 -2.55 4.23
C VAL A 343 -17.01 -3.03 3.33
N LEU A 344 -17.14 -4.20 2.73
CA LEU A 344 -16.11 -4.76 1.86
C LEU A 344 -16.03 -4.03 0.52
N LEU A 345 -17.18 -3.63 -0.05
CA LEU A 345 -17.21 -2.75 -1.22
C LEU A 345 -16.57 -1.40 -0.91
N ALA A 346 -16.80 -0.83 0.28
CA ALA A 346 -16.16 0.40 0.72
C ALA A 346 -14.64 0.27 0.74
N ALA A 347 -14.12 -0.79 1.32
CA ALA A 347 -12.70 -1.10 1.37
C ALA A 347 -12.10 -1.23 -0.04
N LEU A 348 -12.75 -1.98 -0.92
CA LEU A 348 -12.36 -2.17 -2.30
C LEU A 348 -12.35 -0.86 -3.10
N MET A 349 -13.44 -0.10 -3.01
CA MET A 349 -13.64 1.13 -3.78
C MET A 349 -12.65 2.21 -3.39
N SER A 350 -12.27 2.33 -2.10
CA SER A 350 -11.24 3.25 -1.64
C SER A 350 -9.88 2.95 -2.26
N THR A 351 -9.48 1.69 -2.32
CA THR A 351 -8.20 1.29 -2.90
C THR A 351 -8.16 1.57 -4.42
N ILE A 352 -9.21 1.19 -5.15
CA ILE A 352 -9.29 1.41 -6.59
C ILE A 352 -9.31 2.90 -6.95
N SER A 353 -10.06 3.71 -6.20
CA SER A 353 -10.19 5.16 -6.46
C SER A 353 -8.85 5.89 -6.37
N ALA A 354 -8.03 5.55 -5.38
CA ALA A 354 -6.68 6.09 -5.23
C ALA A 354 -5.81 5.76 -6.46
N MET A 355 -5.84 4.50 -6.91
CA MET A 355 -5.04 4.05 -8.06
C MET A 355 -5.47 4.69 -9.38
N ILE A 356 -6.77 4.82 -9.63
CA ILE A 356 -7.31 5.50 -10.81
C ILE A 356 -6.86 6.96 -10.83
N ASN A 357 -6.97 7.66 -9.71
CA ASN A 357 -6.60 9.08 -9.62
C ASN A 357 -5.10 9.28 -9.89
N VAL A 358 -4.23 8.46 -9.31
CA VAL A 358 -2.77 8.53 -9.53
C VAL A 358 -2.42 8.21 -10.98
N THR A 359 -2.98 7.15 -11.56
CA THR A 359 -2.75 6.78 -12.96
C THR A 359 -3.12 7.92 -13.90
N SER A 360 -4.29 8.51 -13.68
CA SER A 360 -4.77 9.66 -14.43
C SER A 360 -3.86 10.89 -14.26
N SER A 361 -3.36 11.14 -13.05
CA SER A 361 -2.40 12.22 -12.76
C SER A 361 -1.08 12.02 -13.52
N VAL A 362 -0.52 10.81 -13.50
CA VAL A 362 0.72 10.48 -14.23
C VAL A 362 0.53 10.65 -15.73
N VAL A 363 -0.54 10.09 -16.31
CA VAL A 363 -0.83 10.24 -17.75
C VAL A 363 -0.98 11.70 -18.14
N THR A 364 -1.71 12.48 -17.35
CA THR A 364 -1.99 13.88 -17.68
C THR A 364 -0.79 14.79 -17.49
N ASN A 365 -0.08 14.68 -16.37
CA ASN A 365 1.01 15.61 -16.02
C ASN A 365 2.36 15.20 -16.60
N ASP A 366 2.69 13.88 -16.55
CA ASP A 366 4.02 13.40 -16.93
C ASP A 366 4.15 13.04 -18.41
N PHE A 367 3.02 12.74 -19.09
CA PHE A 367 3.02 12.49 -20.53
C PHE A 367 2.34 13.61 -21.31
N ILE A 368 1.04 13.84 -21.14
CA ILE A 368 0.28 14.73 -22.01
C ILE A 368 0.76 16.18 -21.86
N LYS A 369 0.73 16.73 -20.64
CA LYS A 369 1.14 18.12 -20.37
C LYS A 369 2.63 18.34 -20.68
N ARG A 370 3.47 17.36 -20.38
CA ARG A 370 4.93 17.48 -20.51
C ARG A 370 5.40 17.50 -21.95
N TYR A 371 4.86 16.63 -22.80
CA TYR A 371 5.30 16.48 -24.19
C TYR A 371 4.38 17.18 -25.21
N ALA A 372 3.43 17.99 -24.73
CA ALA A 372 2.55 18.74 -25.59
C ALA A 372 3.31 19.81 -26.41
N LYS A 373 3.09 19.81 -27.72
CA LYS A 373 3.62 20.88 -28.61
C LYS A 373 2.93 22.24 -28.40
N ARG A 374 1.71 22.23 -27.86
CA ARG A 374 0.92 23.42 -27.55
C ARG A 374 0.41 23.36 -26.10
N PRO A 375 0.35 24.49 -25.38
CA PRO A 375 -0.18 24.52 -24.02
C PRO A 375 -1.68 24.18 -24.01
N PHE A 376 -2.08 23.27 -23.13
CA PHE A 376 -3.48 22.97 -22.87
C PHE A 376 -4.06 23.94 -21.84
N THR A 377 -5.34 24.27 -21.98
CA THR A 377 -6.10 24.96 -20.93
C THR A 377 -6.34 24.04 -19.73
N GLN A 378 -6.59 24.63 -18.56
CA GLN A 378 -6.88 23.85 -17.34
C GLN A 378 -8.07 22.90 -17.52
N ARG A 379 -9.13 23.35 -18.22
CA ARG A 379 -10.30 22.52 -18.51
C ARG A 379 -9.97 21.34 -19.44
N GLN A 380 -9.13 21.55 -20.45
CA GLN A 380 -8.68 20.47 -21.33
C GLN A 380 -7.86 19.42 -20.56
N LEU A 381 -6.94 19.84 -19.70
CA LEU A 381 -6.15 18.91 -18.88
C LEU A 381 -7.02 18.10 -17.94
N VAL A 382 -8.03 18.71 -17.32
CA VAL A 382 -8.99 17.97 -16.48
C VAL A 382 -9.77 16.94 -17.30
N ARG A 383 -10.27 17.30 -18.51
CA ARG A 383 -10.97 16.34 -19.39
C ARG A 383 -10.06 15.19 -19.84
N LEU A 384 -8.80 15.48 -20.15
CA LEU A 384 -7.81 14.45 -20.47
C LEU A 384 -7.54 13.53 -19.28
N GLY A 385 -7.48 14.09 -18.07
CA GLY A 385 -7.40 13.31 -16.84
C GLY A 385 -8.62 12.41 -16.63
N GLN A 386 -9.82 12.91 -16.90
CA GLN A 386 -11.04 12.12 -16.85
C GLN A 386 -11.03 10.95 -17.85
N ALA A 387 -10.59 11.22 -19.08
CA ALA A 387 -10.45 10.17 -20.11
C ALA A 387 -9.38 9.15 -19.70
N ALA A 388 -8.25 9.59 -19.17
CA ALA A 388 -7.18 8.70 -18.67
C ALA A 388 -7.66 7.80 -17.52
N SER A 389 -8.54 8.30 -16.64
CA SER A 389 -9.16 7.48 -15.58
C SER A 389 -9.98 6.33 -16.16
N VAL A 390 -10.82 6.62 -17.16
CA VAL A 390 -11.64 5.59 -17.82
C VAL A 390 -10.77 4.56 -18.52
N VAL A 391 -9.76 4.99 -19.27
CA VAL A 391 -8.82 4.09 -19.96
C VAL A 391 -8.06 3.20 -18.98
N ALA A 392 -7.59 3.75 -17.85
CA ALA A 392 -6.90 2.99 -16.82
C ALA A 392 -7.76 1.86 -16.25
N VAL A 393 -9.04 2.15 -15.95
CA VAL A 393 -10.02 1.15 -15.49
C VAL A 393 -10.20 0.03 -16.51
N LEU A 394 -10.39 0.38 -17.77
CA LEU A 394 -10.59 -0.61 -18.84
C LEU A 394 -9.35 -1.51 -19.03
N ILE A 395 -8.16 -0.94 -19.03
CA ILE A 395 -6.91 -1.69 -19.15
C ILE A 395 -6.75 -2.64 -17.95
N GLY A 396 -6.92 -2.15 -16.72
CA GLY A 396 -6.82 -2.98 -15.50
C GLY A 396 -7.82 -4.14 -15.51
N PHE A 397 -9.05 -3.87 -15.97
CA PHE A 397 -10.09 -4.88 -16.14
C PHE A 397 -9.68 -5.97 -17.13
N VAL A 398 -9.26 -5.59 -18.35
CA VAL A 398 -8.88 -6.56 -19.40
C VAL A 398 -7.74 -7.46 -18.92
N PHE A 399 -6.69 -6.88 -18.30
CA PHE A 399 -5.59 -7.67 -17.75
C PHE A 399 -6.02 -8.58 -16.60
N SER A 400 -7.05 -8.24 -15.83
CA SER A 400 -7.55 -9.10 -14.76
C SER A 400 -8.11 -10.44 -15.25
N LEU A 401 -8.57 -10.49 -16.50
CA LEU A 401 -9.11 -11.70 -17.10
C LEU A 401 -8.06 -12.79 -17.33
N THR A 402 -6.75 -12.43 -17.26
CA THR A 402 -5.64 -13.38 -17.49
C THR A 402 -5.22 -14.16 -16.24
N PHE A 403 -5.73 -13.78 -15.05
CA PHE A 403 -5.37 -14.41 -13.78
C PHE A 403 -6.58 -15.04 -13.09
N SER A 404 -6.39 -16.26 -12.60
CA SER A 404 -7.41 -17.00 -11.82
C SER A 404 -7.19 -16.90 -10.30
N ASN A 405 -5.95 -16.63 -9.86
CA ASN A 405 -5.54 -16.66 -8.45
C ASN A 405 -5.00 -15.30 -8.00
N ILE A 406 -5.44 -14.83 -6.81
CA ILE A 406 -5.09 -13.52 -6.25
C ILE A 406 -3.61 -13.48 -5.85
N VAL A 407 -3.12 -14.53 -5.16
CA VAL A 407 -1.73 -14.58 -4.68
C VAL A 407 -0.75 -14.56 -5.86
N THR A 408 -1.03 -15.35 -6.92
CA THR A 408 -0.18 -15.39 -8.12
C THR A 408 -0.12 -14.03 -8.82
N ALA A 409 -1.24 -13.31 -8.92
CA ALA A 409 -1.27 -11.97 -9.49
C ALA A 409 -0.42 -10.98 -8.67
N TRP A 410 -0.54 -11.05 -7.34
CA TRP A 410 0.22 -10.22 -6.42
C TRP A 410 1.73 -10.53 -6.45
N GLU A 411 2.11 -11.79 -6.39
CA GLU A 411 3.52 -12.21 -6.44
C GLU A 411 4.20 -11.78 -7.75
N THR A 412 3.52 -11.92 -8.88
CA THR A 412 4.03 -11.48 -10.17
C THR A 412 4.29 -9.96 -10.16
N MET A 413 3.35 -9.18 -9.62
CA MET A 413 3.53 -7.74 -9.49
C MET A 413 4.73 -7.40 -8.60
N VAL A 414 4.84 -7.98 -7.42
CA VAL A 414 5.84 -7.62 -6.42
C VAL A 414 7.22 -8.11 -6.81
N PHE A 415 7.37 -9.37 -7.22
CA PHE A 415 8.68 -9.94 -7.47
C PHE A 415 9.29 -9.49 -8.79
N VAL A 416 8.47 -9.27 -9.81
CA VAL A 416 8.97 -8.85 -11.13
C VAL A 416 8.98 -7.33 -11.24
N VAL A 417 7.84 -6.67 -11.04
CA VAL A 417 7.70 -5.25 -11.34
C VAL A 417 8.34 -4.38 -10.25
N VAL A 418 8.00 -4.60 -8.98
CA VAL A 418 8.48 -3.74 -7.88
C VAL A 418 10.00 -3.86 -7.69
N THR A 419 10.57 -5.06 -7.86
CA THR A 419 12.01 -5.31 -7.64
C THR A 419 12.90 -4.50 -8.58
N VAL A 420 12.45 -4.21 -9.81
CA VAL A 420 13.19 -3.39 -10.78
C VAL A 420 13.51 -2.00 -10.25
N ILE A 421 12.57 -1.35 -9.56
CA ILE A 421 12.76 0.04 -9.08
C ILE A 421 13.22 0.12 -7.63
N LEU A 422 13.06 -0.92 -6.85
CA LEU A 422 13.20 -0.88 -5.39
C LEU A 422 14.58 -0.42 -4.95
N VAL A 423 15.64 -1.02 -5.51
CA VAL A 423 17.03 -0.67 -5.18
C VAL A 423 17.41 0.70 -5.75
N PRO A 424 17.15 1.03 -7.04
CA PRO A 424 17.36 2.37 -7.56
C PRO A 424 16.64 3.46 -6.78
N ALA A 425 15.39 3.24 -6.39
CA ALA A 425 14.63 4.19 -5.60
C ALA A 425 15.26 4.43 -4.22
N THR A 426 15.75 3.37 -3.56
CA THR A 426 16.47 3.50 -2.29
C THR A 426 17.73 4.35 -2.42
N LEU A 427 18.59 4.07 -3.39
CA LEU A 427 19.82 4.84 -3.57
C LEU A 427 19.52 6.30 -3.97
N ARG A 428 18.50 6.56 -4.74
CA ARG A 428 18.05 7.90 -5.09
C ARG A 428 17.74 8.76 -3.86
N TRP A 429 17.17 8.18 -2.80
CA TRP A 429 16.87 8.87 -1.56
C TRP A 429 18.09 9.04 -0.65
N HIS A 430 18.95 8.02 -0.58
CA HIS A 430 19.91 7.89 0.54
C HIS A 430 21.38 8.00 0.13
N PHE A 431 21.69 8.10 -1.17
CA PHE A 431 23.07 8.15 -1.63
C PHE A 431 23.31 9.32 -2.60
N TRP A 432 24.07 10.30 -2.16
CA TRP A 432 24.30 11.55 -2.89
C TRP A 432 24.91 11.34 -4.29
N ARG A 433 25.82 10.35 -4.44
CA ARG A 433 26.52 10.07 -5.70
C ARG A 433 25.63 9.41 -6.76
N PHE A 434 24.46 8.89 -6.38
CA PHE A 434 23.54 8.24 -7.31
C PHE A 434 22.87 9.27 -8.22
N GLY A 435 23.33 9.36 -9.50
CA GLY A 435 22.85 10.32 -10.49
C GLY A 435 21.69 9.81 -11.36
N ALA A 436 21.18 10.69 -12.22
CA ALA A 436 20.07 10.37 -13.12
C ALA A 436 20.40 9.24 -14.10
N ARG A 437 21.62 9.24 -14.67
CA ARG A 437 22.08 8.14 -15.55
C ARG A 437 22.12 6.82 -14.81
N ALA A 438 22.65 6.80 -13.57
CA ALA A 438 22.66 5.60 -12.73
C ALA A 438 21.24 5.06 -12.52
N PHE A 439 20.27 5.94 -12.27
CA PHE A 439 18.88 5.56 -12.07
C PHE A 439 18.27 4.88 -13.30
N VAL A 440 18.42 5.48 -14.49
CA VAL A 440 17.89 4.92 -15.75
C VAL A 440 18.57 3.60 -16.10
N TRP A 441 19.91 3.56 -16.06
CA TRP A 441 20.66 2.36 -16.37
C TRP A 441 20.35 1.21 -15.41
N SER A 442 20.28 1.49 -14.10
CA SER A 442 19.93 0.46 -13.13
C SER A 442 18.55 -0.13 -13.36
N MET A 443 17.53 0.68 -13.67
CA MET A 443 16.19 0.19 -13.99
C MET A 443 16.19 -0.66 -15.27
N GLY A 444 16.79 -0.17 -16.35
CA GLY A 444 16.83 -0.88 -17.63
C GLY A 444 17.60 -2.20 -17.56
N VAL A 445 18.79 -2.19 -16.96
CA VAL A 445 19.61 -3.40 -16.78
C VAL A 445 18.93 -4.39 -15.82
N SER A 446 18.37 -3.93 -14.71
CA SER A 446 17.64 -4.81 -13.78
C SER A 446 16.44 -5.48 -14.47
N ALA A 447 15.66 -4.73 -15.23
CA ALA A 447 14.52 -5.27 -15.97
C ALA A 447 15.00 -6.32 -17.01
N GLY A 448 16.06 -6.02 -17.76
CA GLY A 448 16.64 -6.96 -18.74
C GLY A 448 17.18 -8.24 -18.10
N LEU A 449 17.91 -8.13 -16.98
CA LEU A 449 18.47 -9.29 -16.27
C LEU A 449 17.36 -10.15 -15.63
N ILE A 450 16.34 -9.54 -15.04
CA ILE A 450 15.20 -10.27 -14.47
C ILE A 450 14.41 -10.99 -15.58
N ALA A 451 14.17 -10.30 -16.72
CA ALA A 451 13.52 -10.92 -17.88
C ALA A 451 14.36 -12.09 -18.43
N LEU A 452 15.67 -11.92 -18.59
CA LEU A 452 16.59 -12.97 -19.03
C LEU A 452 16.56 -14.16 -18.07
N ARG A 453 16.60 -13.93 -16.75
CA ARG A 453 16.48 -14.98 -15.73
C ARG A 453 15.16 -15.75 -15.89
N LEU A 454 14.04 -15.04 -16.12
CA LEU A 454 12.74 -15.68 -16.33
C LEU A 454 12.71 -16.56 -17.59
N VAL A 455 13.35 -16.12 -18.66
CA VAL A 455 13.45 -16.90 -19.92
C VAL A 455 14.34 -18.13 -19.75
N LEU A 456 15.51 -17.98 -19.08
CA LEU A 456 16.50 -19.06 -18.96
C LEU A 456 16.12 -20.12 -17.90
N PHE A 457 15.55 -19.70 -16.78
CA PHE A 457 15.32 -20.57 -15.62
C PHE A 457 13.83 -20.74 -15.26
N GLY A 458 12.92 -20.03 -15.93
CA GLY A 458 11.51 -20.10 -15.68
C GLY A 458 11.10 -19.66 -14.26
N LYS A 459 10.04 -20.27 -13.72
CA LYS A 459 9.57 -20.03 -12.35
C LYS A 459 10.49 -20.77 -11.36
N LEU A 460 11.20 -20.00 -10.52
CA LEU A 460 11.92 -20.52 -9.37
C LEU A 460 10.99 -20.55 -8.13
N HIS A 461 11.42 -21.25 -7.07
CA HIS A 461 10.78 -21.11 -5.75
C HIS A 461 10.78 -19.64 -5.30
N ALA A 462 9.72 -19.18 -4.64
CA ALA A 462 9.51 -17.76 -4.30
C ALA A 462 10.70 -17.10 -3.59
N ALA A 463 11.31 -17.78 -2.60
CA ALA A 463 12.51 -17.27 -1.91
C ALA A 463 13.71 -17.13 -2.85
N ALA A 464 13.92 -18.09 -3.75
CA ALA A 464 15.01 -18.05 -4.73
C ALA A 464 14.77 -16.97 -5.79
N SER A 465 13.54 -16.83 -6.30
CA SER A 465 13.17 -15.73 -7.20
C SER A 465 13.45 -14.37 -6.57
N LEU A 466 12.97 -14.16 -5.35
CA LEU A 466 13.14 -12.89 -4.65
C LEU A 466 14.62 -12.58 -4.40
N ALA A 467 15.40 -13.54 -3.92
CA ALA A 467 16.82 -13.36 -3.64
C ALA A 467 17.63 -13.09 -4.91
N THR A 468 17.37 -13.85 -6.00
CA THR A 468 18.08 -13.67 -7.28
C THR A 468 17.72 -12.34 -7.94
N ASP A 469 16.44 -11.99 -8.02
CA ASP A 469 15.99 -10.76 -8.67
C ASP A 469 16.48 -9.52 -7.90
N MET A 470 16.45 -9.56 -6.56
CA MET A 470 17.05 -8.51 -5.72
C MET A 470 18.57 -8.43 -5.89
N GLY A 471 19.27 -9.57 -5.95
CA GLY A 471 20.70 -9.62 -6.19
C GLY A 471 21.08 -9.03 -7.54
N LEU A 472 20.36 -9.37 -8.61
CA LEU A 472 20.54 -8.80 -9.95
C LEU A 472 20.28 -7.29 -9.98
N SER A 473 19.18 -6.83 -9.35
CA SER A 473 18.87 -5.41 -9.26
C SER A 473 19.92 -4.64 -8.45
N LEU A 474 20.42 -5.22 -7.35
CA LEU A 474 21.47 -4.61 -6.54
C LEU A 474 22.79 -4.51 -7.31
N ALA A 475 23.22 -5.58 -7.98
CA ALA A 475 24.44 -5.60 -8.78
C ALA A 475 24.36 -4.57 -9.93
N ALA A 476 23.26 -4.54 -10.66
CA ALA A 476 23.01 -3.55 -11.72
C ALA A 476 23.07 -2.11 -11.18
N THR A 477 22.48 -1.88 -10.01
CA THR A 477 22.41 -0.54 -9.41
C THR A 477 23.77 -0.07 -8.89
N ILE A 478 24.55 -0.96 -8.25
CA ILE A 478 25.92 -0.66 -7.80
C ILE A 478 26.82 -0.37 -9.01
N ALA A 479 26.77 -1.21 -10.05
CA ALA A 479 27.54 -1.00 -11.27
C ALA A 479 27.19 0.35 -11.93
N ALA A 480 25.90 0.65 -12.08
CA ALA A 480 25.45 1.92 -12.63
C ALA A 480 25.93 3.12 -11.80
N ALA A 481 25.87 3.04 -10.46
CA ALA A 481 26.36 4.09 -9.56
C ALA A 481 27.87 4.30 -9.64
N ALA A 482 28.64 3.22 -9.84
CA ALA A 482 30.10 3.28 -9.96
C ALA A 482 30.54 3.88 -11.32
N LEU A 483 29.86 3.52 -12.41
CA LEU A 483 30.21 3.89 -13.77
C LEU A 483 29.68 5.26 -14.22
N THR A 484 28.78 5.89 -13.47
CA THR A 484 28.17 7.16 -13.85
C THR A 484 28.55 8.31 -12.91
N ARG A 485 28.40 9.54 -13.40
CA ARG A 485 28.67 10.75 -12.61
C ARG A 485 27.46 11.13 -11.73
N PRO A 486 27.70 11.71 -10.56
CA PRO A 486 26.63 12.26 -9.72
C PRO A 486 25.95 13.46 -10.39
N ALA A 487 24.81 13.90 -9.83
CA ALA A 487 24.22 15.17 -10.19
C ALA A 487 25.10 16.35 -9.73
N ASP A 488 24.85 17.53 -10.33
CA ASP A 488 25.55 18.76 -9.97
C ASP A 488 25.43 19.08 -8.48
N MET A 489 26.53 19.59 -7.88
CA MET A 489 26.58 19.88 -6.45
C MET A 489 25.53 20.95 -6.04
N GLU A 490 25.26 21.95 -6.88
CA GLU A 490 24.26 22.98 -6.60
C GLU A 490 22.85 22.38 -6.53
N VAL A 491 22.53 21.43 -7.42
CA VAL A 491 21.27 20.70 -7.40
C VAL A 491 21.15 19.87 -6.12
N LEU A 492 22.24 19.18 -5.72
CA LEU A 492 22.27 18.36 -4.52
C LEU A 492 22.14 19.20 -3.25
N VAL A 493 22.80 20.35 -3.18
CA VAL A 493 22.70 21.30 -2.05
C VAL A 493 21.26 21.81 -1.94
N LYS A 494 20.64 22.24 -3.05
CA LYS A 494 19.24 22.69 -3.08
C LYS A 494 18.28 21.58 -2.64
N PHE A 495 18.50 20.36 -3.08
CA PHE A 495 17.70 19.21 -2.67
C PHE A 495 17.88 18.91 -1.16
N TYR A 496 19.13 18.80 -0.70
CA TYR A 496 19.43 18.43 0.68
C TYR A 496 18.96 19.48 1.68
N SER A 497 19.17 20.78 1.39
CA SER A 497 18.71 21.86 2.28
C SER A 497 17.20 21.83 2.51
N LYS A 498 16.43 21.41 1.49
CA LYS A 498 14.97 21.35 1.53
C LYS A 498 14.44 20.09 2.18
N VAL A 499 14.96 18.92 1.79
CA VAL A 499 14.41 17.60 2.18
C VAL A 499 15.08 17.03 3.41
N ARG A 500 16.40 17.18 3.56
CA ARG A 500 17.26 16.65 4.65
C ARG A 500 17.12 15.14 4.86
N PRO A 501 17.31 14.33 3.80
CA PRO A 501 17.10 12.89 3.91
C PRO A 501 18.21 12.22 4.75
N PHE A 502 17.85 11.13 5.40
CA PHE A 502 18.80 10.20 6.00
C PHE A 502 19.68 9.54 4.93
N GLY A 503 20.92 9.18 5.28
CA GLY A 503 21.79 8.37 4.43
C GLY A 503 23.17 8.94 4.21
N PHE A 504 23.79 8.56 3.10
CA PHE A 504 25.17 8.90 2.73
C PHE A 504 25.23 10.24 2.00
N TRP A 505 25.05 11.33 2.75
CA TRP A 505 25.02 12.72 2.24
C TRP A 505 26.20 13.56 2.73
N GLY A 506 27.25 12.95 3.29
CA GLY A 506 28.36 13.62 3.97
C GLY A 506 28.95 14.84 3.23
N PRO A 507 29.38 14.72 1.95
CA PRO A 507 29.94 15.85 1.19
C PRO A 507 28.93 17.00 0.98
N VAL A 508 27.68 16.67 0.60
CA VAL A 508 26.62 17.64 0.38
C VAL A 508 26.18 18.31 1.67
N ARG A 509 26.08 17.53 2.76
CA ARG A 509 25.73 18.03 4.08
C ARG A 509 26.75 19.06 4.56
N ARG A 510 28.06 18.76 4.47
CA ARG A 510 29.13 19.71 4.85
C ARG A 510 29.04 20.99 4.07
N GLU A 511 28.72 20.92 2.78
CA GLU A 511 28.56 22.11 1.94
C GLU A 511 27.32 22.93 2.35
N CYS A 512 26.19 22.27 2.69
CA CYS A 512 25.01 22.94 3.23
C CYS A 512 25.28 23.61 4.60
N GLU A 513 26.02 22.95 5.48
CA GLU A 513 26.45 23.49 6.79
C GLU A 513 27.37 24.70 6.60
N ARG A 514 28.34 24.63 5.68
CA ARG A 514 29.24 25.74 5.34
C ARG A 514 28.50 26.97 4.81
N ARG A 515 27.42 26.75 4.05
CA ARG A 515 26.56 27.84 3.52
C ARG A 515 25.50 28.32 4.51
N GLY A 516 25.42 27.77 5.71
CA GLY A 516 24.39 28.13 6.70
C GLY A 516 22.96 27.68 6.32
N LEU A 517 22.81 26.78 5.35
CA LEU A 517 21.50 26.31 4.87
C LEU A 517 20.87 25.24 5.77
N VAL A 518 21.67 24.58 6.57
CA VAL A 518 21.23 23.60 7.57
C VAL A 518 22.03 23.79 8.86
N PRO A 519 21.45 23.46 10.03
CA PRO A 519 22.17 23.54 11.30
C PRO A 519 23.42 22.65 11.31
N ALA A 520 24.49 23.13 11.93
CA ALA A 520 25.68 22.31 12.17
C ALA A 520 25.31 21.11 13.06
N ASN A 521 25.81 19.93 12.71
CA ASN A 521 25.52 18.67 13.40
C ASN A 521 24.02 18.32 13.52
N ASP A 522 23.24 18.59 12.50
CA ASP A 522 21.82 18.20 12.46
C ASP A 522 21.64 16.70 12.73
N LYS A 523 21.03 16.36 13.89
CA LYS A 523 20.77 14.98 14.33
C LYS A 523 19.40 14.46 13.84
N MET A 524 18.56 15.31 13.29
CA MET A 524 17.18 14.94 12.92
C MET A 524 17.10 13.74 11.96
N PRO A 525 17.94 13.62 10.90
CA PRO A 525 17.86 12.46 10.01
C PRO A 525 18.14 11.12 10.72
N ARG A 526 19.01 11.10 11.72
CA ARG A 526 19.29 9.89 12.53
C ARG A 526 18.13 9.58 13.49
N ILE A 527 17.56 10.60 14.11
CA ILE A 527 16.38 10.47 14.98
C ILE A 527 15.19 9.96 14.16
N ASP A 528 15.01 10.46 12.94
CA ASP A 528 13.97 10.00 12.03
C ASP A 528 14.10 8.50 11.73
N MET A 529 15.31 8.00 11.46
CA MET A 529 15.54 6.57 11.24
C MET A 529 15.24 5.73 12.48
N LEU A 530 15.69 6.18 13.68
CA LEU A 530 15.35 5.51 14.93
C LEU A 530 13.85 5.48 15.18
N ASN A 531 13.16 6.59 14.93
CA ASN A 531 11.71 6.65 15.02
C ASN A 531 11.04 5.69 14.02
N GLY A 532 11.61 5.49 12.83
CA GLY A 532 11.15 4.49 11.87
C GLY A 532 11.13 3.08 12.48
N LEU A 533 12.22 2.68 13.15
CA LEU A 533 12.32 1.38 13.82
C LEU A 533 11.35 1.26 15.02
N VAL A 534 11.27 2.30 15.85
CA VAL A 534 10.34 2.33 16.99
C VAL A 534 8.89 2.27 16.52
N THR A 535 8.55 3.00 15.45
CA THR A 535 7.21 2.98 14.87
C THR A 535 6.89 1.63 14.22
N ALA A 536 7.88 0.96 13.61
CA ALA A 536 7.70 -0.39 13.07
C ALA A 536 7.40 -1.40 14.19
N ALA A 537 8.11 -1.34 15.31
CA ALA A 537 7.81 -2.13 16.48
C ALA A 537 6.40 -1.82 17.04
N PHE A 538 6.04 -0.54 17.13
CA PHE A 538 4.70 -0.10 17.54
C PHE A 538 3.60 -0.64 16.62
N GLN A 539 3.75 -0.50 15.30
CA GLN A 539 2.79 -1.03 14.33
C GLN A 539 2.61 -2.55 14.47
N PHE A 540 3.71 -3.28 14.64
CA PHE A 540 3.68 -4.72 14.82
C PHE A 540 2.96 -5.12 16.12
N THR A 541 3.20 -4.43 17.24
CA THR A 541 2.47 -4.69 18.49
C THR A 541 0.96 -4.50 18.32
N LEU A 542 0.55 -3.43 17.61
CA LEU A 542 -0.86 -3.18 17.34
C LEU A 542 -1.49 -4.29 16.47
N ALA A 543 -0.76 -4.85 15.51
CA ALA A 543 -1.25 -5.91 14.64
C ALA A 543 -1.43 -7.26 15.37
N VAL A 544 -0.67 -7.49 16.43
CA VAL A 544 -0.76 -8.69 17.28
C VAL A 544 -2.00 -8.67 18.18
N LEU A 545 -2.41 -7.49 18.66
CA LEU A 545 -3.48 -7.35 19.66
C LEU A 545 -4.81 -7.99 19.26
N PRO A 546 -5.36 -7.78 18.03
CA PRO A 546 -6.62 -8.40 17.62
C PRO A 546 -6.60 -9.92 17.68
N PHE A 547 -5.46 -10.53 17.38
CA PHE A 547 -5.30 -11.97 17.40
C PHE A 547 -5.47 -12.53 18.83
N TYR A 548 -4.69 -12.04 19.79
CA TYR A 548 -4.80 -12.49 21.19
C TYR A 548 -6.12 -12.09 21.83
N LEU A 549 -6.71 -10.95 21.44
CA LEU A 549 -8.04 -10.53 21.87
C LEU A 549 -9.10 -11.57 21.49
N PHE A 550 -9.11 -12.01 20.24
CA PHE A 550 -10.11 -12.96 19.75
C PHE A 550 -9.88 -14.40 20.21
N LEU A 551 -8.64 -14.76 20.49
CA LEU A 551 -8.31 -16.04 21.12
C LEU A 551 -8.57 -16.05 22.62
N ARG A 552 -8.83 -14.87 23.22
CA ARG A 552 -9.03 -14.66 24.68
C ARG A 552 -7.80 -15.06 25.50
N GLU A 553 -6.60 -14.90 24.94
CA GLU A 553 -5.33 -15.08 25.61
C GLU A 553 -4.96 -13.77 26.36
N TRP A 554 -5.61 -13.55 27.49
CA TRP A 554 -5.57 -12.28 28.23
C TRP A 554 -4.18 -11.90 28.72
N GLU A 555 -3.37 -12.88 29.12
CA GLU A 555 -1.99 -12.65 29.54
C GLU A 555 -1.15 -12.08 28.41
N GLN A 556 -1.16 -12.74 27.25
CA GLN A 556 -0.45 -12.27 26.05
C GLN A 556 -0.98 -10.91 25.59
N LEU A 557 -2.29 -10.72 25.59
CA LEU A 557 -2.91 -9.45 25.27
C LEU A 557 -2.39 -8.33 26.19
N GLY A 558 -2.29 -8.59 27.51
CA GLY A 558 -1.76 -7.63 28.49
C GLY A 558 -0.29 -7.27 28.22
N ILE A 559 0.55 -8.25 27.92
CA ILE A 559 1.97 -8.05 27.60
C ILE A 559 2.12 -7.16 26.36
N TRP A 560 1.41 -7.48 25.27
CA TRP A 560 1.51 -6.72 24.02
C TRP A 560 0.86 -5.34 24.11
N ALA A 561 -0.21 -5.18 24.85
CA ALA A 561 -0.82 -3.88 25.14
C ALA A 561 0.13 -3.00 25.97
N GLY A 562 0.80 -3.57 26.97
CA GLY A 562 1.86 -2.89 27.73
C GLY A 562 3.01 -2.45 26.84
N ALA A 563 3.49 -3.31 25.95
CA ALA A 563 4.52 -2.97 24.98
C ALA A 563 4.07 -1.80 24.06
N ALA A 564 2.83 -1.85 23.55
CA ALA A 564 2.27 -0.76 22.74
C ALA A 564 2.20 0.56 23.51
N ALA A 565 1.81 0.53 24.80
CA ALA A 565 1.78 1.71 25.66
C ALA A 565 3.17 2.32 25.88
N VAL A 566 4.20 1.49 26.15
CA VAL A 566 5.59 1.94 26.28
C VAL A 566 6.09 2.57 24.98
N LEU A 567 5.85 1.93 23.84
CA LEU A 567 6.25 2.46 22.54
C LEU A 567 5.51 3.77 22.20
N THR A 568 4.24 3.90 22.57
CA THR A 568 3.48 5.16 22.44
C THR A 568 4.13 6.27 23.27
N PHE A 569 4.52 5.98 24.50
CA PHE A 569 5.23 6.93 25.37
C PHE A 569 6.56 7.37 24.74
N VAL A 570 7.35 6.43 24.24
CA VAL A 570 8.61 6.74 23.54
C VAL A 570 8.36 7.63 22.32
N LEU A 571 7.41 7.27 21.47
CA LEU A 571 7.05 8.04 20.26
C LEU A 571 6.51 9.44 20.60
N TYR A 572 5.85 9.62 21.73
CA TYR A 572 5.41 10.94 22.16
C TYR A 572 6.59 11.90 22.33
N PHE A 573 7.72 11.47 22.95
CA PHE A 573 8.90 12.31 23.19
C PHE A 573 9.85 12.39 22.00
N THR A 574 10.02 11.30 21.26
CA THR A 574 11.02 11.23 20.18
C THR A 574 10.48 11.69 18.85
N TRP A 575 9.17 11.58 18.61
CA TRP A 575 8.51 11.92 17.37
C TRP A 575 7.50 13.05 17.54
N TYR A 576 6.45 12.90 18.37
CA TYR A 576 5.34 13.88 18.42
C TYR A 576 5.78 15.26 18.88
N LYS A 577 6.59 15.37 19.95
CA LYS A 577 7.15 16.65 20.39
C LYS A 577 8.16 17.27 19.43
N LYS A 578 8.69 16.48 18.49
CA LYS A 578 9.67 16.92 17.47
C LYS A 578 9.06 17.06 16.07
N LEU A 579 7.74 17.08 15.97
CA LEU A 579 7.07 17.36 14.71
C LEU A 579 7.46 18.75 14.16
N PRO A 580 7.53 18.92 12.83
CA PRO A 580 7.79 20.23 12.21
C PRO A 580 6.89 21.33 12.74
N ALA A 581 7.32 22.57 12.64
CA ALA A 581 6.52 23.73 13.04
C ALA A 581 5.20 23.79 12.25
N LYS A 582 4.15 24.39 12.83
CA LYS A 582 2.82 24.47 12.18
C LYS A 582 2.81 25.34 10.93
N ASP A 583 3.70 26.29 10.86
CA ASP A 583 3.90 27.28 9.80
C ASP A 583 4.97 26.89 8.78
N GLU A 584 5.64 25.75 8.97
CA GLU A 584 6.58 25.21 7.97
C GLU A 584 5.80 24.75 6.72
N VAL A 585 6.12 25.34 5.57
CA VAL A 585 5.45 25.07 4.28
C VAL A 585 6.28 24.13 3.39
#